data_8d71dbeb85f222c68b65e363074d245e
#
_entry.id   8d71dbeb85f222c68b65e363074d245e
#
_cell.length_a   1.000
_cell.length_b   1.000
_cell.length_c   1.000
_cell.angle_alpha   90.00
_cell.angle_beta   90.00
_cell.angle_gamma   90.00
#
_symmetry.space_group_name_H-M   'P 1'
#
loop_
_entity.id
_entity.type
_entity.pdbx_description
1 polymer ?
#
loop_
_entity_poly.entity_id
_entity_poly.type
_entity_poly.pdbx_seq_one_letter_code
_entity_poly.pdbx_strand_id
1 'polypeptide(L)'
;MVNEPRKYFNDSFSAEKYQSMLAEIENEFPETLEFRVAESPVFVNKELKIKILSACGSIIDEIKKEGFIEKTNRAIPSEHFVPNENQRPDCLAIDFAITKNAEGEFEPQLIELQGFPSLFAYQSYLSSKFKKHFNVQKGYSEFFNRLNTMSYMQEMQQFFLNGSHPKNTILLEIFPEKQKTRIDFALTKKFWGIEPLCVTKLRKSGDELYYEQDGKKITIERIYNRLISDDLDRNFSNIKLDVDLKEPHSAKWISHPNWFYRVSKFSLPFFKSKYIPESNYLSEFAKVPEDLENYVLKPLFSFAGAGVKIDVTKQDLDSIKDPENYLLQRKIAYEPCIKDINGEGIKCEIRMLYIWPENASNPKLVTNLARLSRGKMIGVDYNKNFDWVGGSSAFFETN
;
A
#
# COMPACT_ATOMS: atom_id res chain seq x y z
N MET A 1 6.04 -19.95 8.11
CA MET A 1 4.83 -20.03 7.30
C MET A 1 4.47 -21.47 7.06
N VAL A 2 3.35 -21.81 6.44
CA VAL A 2 2.77 -23.17 6.52
C VAL A 2 3.47 -24.13 5.58
N ASN A 3 4.01 -25.23 6.10
CA ASN A 3 4.80 -26.16 5.31
C ASN A 3 3.95 -27.00 4.32
N GLU A 4 2.77 -27.48 4.72
CA GLU A 4 1.92 -28.28 3.83
C GLU A 4 1.39 -27.55 2.60
N PRO A 5 0.72 -26.36 2.71
CA PRO A 5 0.29 -25.62 1.54
C PRO A 5 1.46 -25.18 0.65
N ARG A 6 2.62 -24.88 1.24
CA ARG A 6 3.82 -24.53 0.49
C ARG A 6 4.33 -25.73 -0.32
N LYS A 7 4.44 -26.88 0.31
CA LYS A 7 4.85 -28.11 -0.36
C LYS A 7 3.89 -28.45 -1.50
N TYR A 8 2.58 -28.43 -1.22
CA TYR A 8 1.55 -28.70 -2.21
C TYR A 8 1.61 -27.76 -3.43
N PHE A 9 1.84 -26.47 -3.19
CA PHE A 9 2.03 -25.50 -4.25
C PHE A 9 3.30 -25.83 -5.06
N ASN A 10 4.45 -26.03 -4.39
CA ASN A 10 5.72 -26.30 -5.05
C ASN A 10 5.68 -27.59 -5.87
N ASP A 11 5.04 -28.65 -5.38
CA ASP A 11 4.86 -29.92 -6.10
C ASP A 11 3.99 -29.77 -7.38
N SER A 12 3.07 -28.76 -7.39
CA SER A 12 2.17 -28.47 -8.53
C SER A 12 2.66 -27.36 -9.44
N PHE A 13 3.74 -26.68 -9.07
CA PHE A 13 4.30 -25.57 -9.85
C PHE A 13 4.95 -26.08 -11.15
N SER A 14 4.74 -25.34 -12.23
CA SER A 14 5.58 -25.43 -13.42
C SER A 14 5.74 -24.05 -14.06
N ALA A 15 6.86 -23.86 -14.75
CA ALA A 15 7.14 -22.62 -15.47
C ALA A 15 6.09 -22.33 -16.55
N GLU A 16 5.55 -23.36 -17.20
CA GLU A 16 4.52 -23.22 -18.24
C GLU A 16 3.22 -22.68 -17.64
N LYS A 17 2.80 -23.13 -16.45
CA LYS A 17 1.62 -22.60 -15.75
C LYS A 17 1.81 -21.13 -15.38
N TYR A 18 3.01 -20.78 -14.90
CA TYR A 18 3.34 -19.41 -14.57
C TYR A 18 3.31 -18.51 -15.80
N GLN A 19 3.94 -18.92 -16.91
CA GLN A 19 3.90 -18.17 -18.17
C GLN A 19 2.48 -18.07 -18.73
N SER A 20 1.68 -19.13 -18.61
CA SER A 20 0.27 -19.10 -19.00
C SER A 20 -0.55 -18.10 -18.17
N MET A 21 -0.28 -17.99 -16.86
CA MET A 21 -0.89 -16.99 -16.01
C MET A 21 -0.52 -15.56 -16.44
N LEU A 22 0.75 -15.29 -16.73
CA LEU A 22 1.22 -13.98 -17.19
C LEU A 22 0.63 -13.64 -18.56
N ALA A 23 0.60 -14.60 -19.50
CA ALA A 23 0.01 -14.40 -20.81
C ALA A 23 -1.49 -14.11 -20.74
N GLU A 24 -2.22 -14.74 -19.82
CA GLU A 24 -3.63 -14.42 -19.60
C GLU A 24 -3.82 -12.99 -19.09
N ILE A 25 -2.98 -12.54 -18.14
CA ILE A 25 -3.03 -11.17 -17.64
C ILE A 25 -2.75 -10.17 -18.77
N GLU A 26 -1.72 -10.42 -19.57
CA GLU A 26 -1.33 -9.57 -20.69
C GLU A 26 -2.43 -9.52 -21.77
N ASN A 27 -3.07 -10.65 -22.08
CA ASN A 27 -4.18 -10.70 -23.04
C ASN A 27 -5.44 -9.96 -22.55
N GLU A 28 -5.73 -9.99 -21.25
CA GLU A 28 -6.89 -9.29 -20.70
C GLU A 28 -6.65 -7.79 -20.51
N PHE A 29 -5.40 -7.38 -20.24
CA PHE A 29 -4.98 -6.02 -19.98
C PHE A 29 -3.62 -5.72 -20.63
N PRO A 30 -3.59 -5.59 -21.97
CA PRO A 30 -2.34 -5.39 -22.72
C PRO A 30 -1.55 -4.17 -22.23
N GLU A 31 -0.25 -4.33 -22.09
CA GLU A 31 0.70 -3.27 -21.75
C GLU A 31 0.43 -2.55 -20.40
N THR A 32 -0.39 -3.16 -19.53
CA THR A 32 -0.73 -2.50 -18.24
C THR A 32 0.09 -3.00 -17.06
N LEU A 33 0.68 -4.19 -17.14
CA LEU A 33 1.47 -4.80 -16.06
C LEU A 33 2.96 -4.49 -16.24
N GLU A 34 3.48 -3.47 -15.55
CA GLU A 34 4.90 -3.09 -15.63
C GLU A 34 5.78 -3.69 -14.53
N PHE A 35 5.20 -4.17 -13.46
CA PHE A 35 5.97 -4.75 -12.36
C PHE A 35 5.94 -6.28 -12.41
N ARG A 36 7.02 -6.89 -11.90
CA ARG A 36 7.13 -8.35 -11.85
C ARG A 36 6.10 -8.93 -10.89
N VAL A 37 5.40 -9.98 -11.35
CA VAL A 37 4.60 -10.89 -10.52
C VAL A 37 5.52 -12.02 -10.06
N ALA A 38 5.49 -12.35 -8.79
CA ALA A 38 6.26 -13.48 -8.27
C ALA A 38 5.63 -14.81 -8.72
N GLU A 39 6.44 -15.84 -8.84
CA GLU A 39 6.04 -17.19 -9.24
C GLU A 39 5.10 -17.86 -8.23
N SER A 40 4.99 -17.30 -7.05
CA SER A 40 4.32 -17.95 -5.92
C SER A 40 3.49 -17.01 -5.08
N PRO A 41 2.31 -17.46 -4.60
CA PRO A 41 1.62 -16.82 -3.48
C PRO A 41 2.31 -17.14 -2.15
N VAL A 42 1.84 -16.50 -1.10
CA VAL A 42 2.26 -16.69 0.29
C VAL A 42 1.15 -17.39 1.06
N PHE A 43 1.49 -18.36 1.92
CA PHE A 43 0.53 -19.03 2.80
C PHE A 43 0.81 -18.67 4.26
N VAL A 44 -0.16 -18.06 4.93
CA VAL A 44 -0.05 -17.56 6.31
C VAL A 44 -0.94 -18.40 7.22
N ASN A 45 -0.33 -19.02 8.25
CA ASN A 45 -1.07 -19.78 9.25
C ASN A 45 -1.83 -18.89 10.24
N LYS A 46 -2.73 -19.50 10.99
CA LYS A 46 -3.57 -18.83 11.98
C LYS A 46 -2.75 -18.07 13.02
N GLU A 47 -1.65 -18.63 13.48
CA GLU A 47 -0.80 -18.04 14.51
C GLU A 47 -0.18 -16.72 14.04
N LEU A 48 0.49 -16.72 12.88
CA LEU A 48 1.07 -15.50 12.29
C LEU A 48 -0.02 -14.48 11.92
N LYS A 49 -1.18 -14.94 11.42
CA LYS A 49 -2.36 -14.11 11.18
C LYS A 49 -2.78 -13.34 12.43
N ILE A 50 -2.87 -14.02 13.59
CA ILE A 50 -3.24 -13.39 14.86
C ILE A 50 -2.22 -12.32 15.26
N LYS A 51 -0.91 -12.60 15.11
CA LYS A 51 0.16 -11.64 15.41
C LYS A 51 0.06 -10.40 14.51
N ILE A 52 -0.17 -10.58 13.19
CA ILE A 52 -0.35 -9.47 12.23
C ILE A 52 -1.59 -8.63 12.59
N LEU A 53 -2.73 -9.27 12.86
CA LEU A 53 -3.96 -8.57 13.22
C LEU A 53 -3.82 -7.81 14.54
N SER A 54 -3.10 -8.36 15.53
CA SER A 54 -2.79 -7.67 16.79
C SER A 54 -1.94 -6.41 16.55
N ALA A 55 -0.93 -6.50 15.68
CA ALA A 55 -0.12 -5.36 15.29
C ALA A 55 -0.96 -4.26 14.59
N CYS A 56 -1.82 -4.66 13.65
CA CYS A 56 -2.74 -3.74 12.99
C CYS A 56 -3.68 -3.05 14.00
N GLY A 57 -4.22 -3.81 14.96
CA GLY A 57 -5.11 -3.28 16.01
C GLY A 57 -4.45 -2.16 16.80
N SER A 58 -3.21 -2.37 17.27
CA SER A 58 -2.47 -1.35 18.03
C SER A 58 -2.20 -0.07 17.23
N ILE A 59 -1.98 -0.18 15.91
CA ILE A 59 -1.80 0.96 15.02
C ILE A 59 -3.12 1.72 14.84
N ILE A 60 -4.20 1.00 14.56
CA ILE A 60 -5.54 1.57 14.37
C ILE A 60 -6.01 2.29 15.63
N ASP A 61 -5.77 1.70 16.81
CA ASP A 61 -6.11 2.31 18.09
C ASP A 61 -5.36 3.63 18.33
N GLU A 62 -4.09 3.73 17.91
CA GLU A 62 -3.34 4.99 17.99
C GLU A 62 -3.90 6.05 17.03
N ILE A 63 -4.21 5.68 15.78
CA ILE A 63 -4.82 6.60 14.79
C ILE A 63 -6.17 7.14 15.26
N LYS A 64 -6.92 6.36 16.04
CA LYS A 64 -8.22 6.73 16.61
C LYS A 64 -8.15 7.64 17.82
N LYS A 65 -6.98 7.81 18.44
CA LYS A 65 -6.84 8.64 19.63
C LYS A 65 -7.17 10.09 19.33
N GLU A 66 -7.87 10.71 20.27
CA GLU A 66 -8.01 12.15 20.31
C GLU A 66 -6.62 12.83 20.25
N GLY A 67 -6.50 13.87 19.46
CA GLY A 67 -5.23 14.57 19.26
C GLY A 67 -4.30 13.96 18.22
N PHE A 68 -4.67 12.86 17.53
CA PHE A 68 -3.82 12.30 16.47
C PHE A 68 -3.67 13.27 15.29
N ILE A 69 -4.76 13.95 14.90
CA ILE A 69 -4.74 14.96 13.83
C ILE A 69 -3.80 16.09 14.19
N GLU A 70 -3.92 16.65 15.40
CA GLU A 70 -3.10 17.74 15.89
C GLU A 70 -1.61 17.37 15.93
N LYS A 71 -1.28 16.18 16.45
CA LYS A 71 0.10 15.67 16.48
C LYS A 71 0.71 15.49 15.10
N THR A 72 -0.12 15.23 14.11
CA THR A 72 0.32 14.98 12.74
C THR A 72 0.19 16.19 11.80
N ASN A 73 -0.20 17.37 12.32
CA ASN A 73 -0.30 18.58 11.49
C ASN A 73 1.02 18.96 10.83
N ARG A 74 2.15 18.78 11.55
CA ARG A 74 3.49 19.05 11.01
C ARG A 74 3.88 18.11 9.84
N ALA A 75 3.18 16.98 9.67
CA ALA A 75 3.45 16.06 8.56
C ALA A 75 3.06 16.66 7.21
N ILE A 76 2.14 17.62 7.18
CA ILE A 76 1.59 18.19 5.94
C ILE A 76 2.39 19.43 5.58
N PRO A 77 3.13 19.45 4.45
CA PRO A 77 3.71 20.68 3.93
C PRO A 77 2.62 21.74 3.69
N SER A 78 2.89 22.99 4.06
CA SER A 78 1.89 24.07 3.96
C SER A 78 1.33 24.26 2.56
N GLU A 79 2.17 24.05 1.54
CA GLU A 79 1.84 24.11 0.12
C GLU A 79 0.93 22.98 -0.35
N HIS A 80 0.87 21.86 0.39
CA HIS A 80 0.06 20.68 0.06
C HIS A 80 -1.19 20.53 0.92
N PHE A 81 -1.40 21.43 1.85
CA PHE A 81 -2.57 21.38 2.72
C PHE A 81 -3.87 21.58 1.92
N VAL A 82 -4.79 20.63 2.03
CA VAL A 82 -6.13 20.69 1.45
C VAL A 82 -7.16 20.90 2.55
N PRO A 83 -8.06 21.87 2.46
CA PRO A 83 -9.07 22.11 3.49
C PRO A 83 -10.17 21.05 3.50
N ASN A 84 -11.04 21.11 4.54
CA ASN A 84 -12.20 20.22 4.72
C ASN A 84 -11.84 18.73 4.87
N GLU A 85 -10.76 18.47 5.58
CA GLU A 85 -10.30 17.12 5.90
C GLU A 85 -11.32 16.36 6.76
N ASN A 86 -11.52 15.09 6.44
CA ASN A 86 -12.27 14.16 7.29
C ASN A 86 -11.47 13.74 8.52
N GLN A 87 -12.16 13.27 9.58
CA GLN A 87 -11.55 12.96 10.88
C GLN A 87 -10.70 11.69 10.91
N ARG A 88 -10.63 10.96 9.80
CA ARG A 88 -9.91 9.67 9.70
C ARG A 88 -9.61 9.34 8.25
N PRO A 89 -8.58 8.50 7.98
CA PRO A 89 -8.29 8.06 6.62
C PRO A 89 -9.40 7.12 6.11
N ASP A 90 -9.78 7.25 4.85
CA ASP A 90 -10.71 6.33 4.20
C ASP A 90 -10.06 4.97 3.88
N CYS A 91 -8.75 4.96 3.71
CA CYS A 91 -7.97 3.76 3.43
C CYS A 91 -6.73 3.69 4.30
N LEU A 92 -6.34 2.47 4.70
CA LEU A 92 -5.06 2.20 5.34
C LEU A 92 -4.36 1.04 4.64
N ALA A 93 -3.07 1.21 4.41
CA ALA A 93 -2.16 0.15 3.99
C ALA A 93 -1.06 0.03 5.04
N ILE A 94 -0.89 -1.17 5.63
CA ILE A 94 0.05 -1.41 6.73
C ILE A 94 0.97 -2.56 6.33
N ASP A 95 2.27 -2.28 6.18
CA ASP A 95 3.27 -3.18 5.64
C ASP A 95 4.10 -3.82 6.72
N PHE A 96 4.14 -5.14 6.74
CA PHE A 96 4.94 -5.92 7.69
C PHE A 96 6.00 -6.77 6.98
N ALA A 97 7.25 -6.68 7.45
CA ALA A 97 8.24 -7.72 7.21
C ALA A 97 7.88 -8.96 8.02
N ILE A 98 8.18 -10.13 7.48
CA ILE A 98 8.13 -11.37 8.25
C ILE A 98 9.55 -11.67 8.77
N THR A 99 9.65 -11.76 10.09
CA THR A 99 10.88 -11.97 10.85
C THR A 99 10.74 -13.21 11.73
N LYS A 100 11.77 -13.51 12.54
CA LYS A 100 11.68 -14.47 13.63
C LYS A 100 11.97 -13.80 14.96
N ASN A 101 11.26 -14.22 15.99
CA ASN A 101 11.54 -13.86 17.37
C ASN A 101 12.70 -14.70 17.95
N ALA A 102 13.04 -14.45 19.22
CA ALA A 102 14.13 -15.17 19.91
C ALA A 102 13.86 -16.68 20.03
N GLU A 103 12.61 -17.10 20.04
CA GLU A 103 12.15 -18.48 20.10
C GLU A 103 12.16 -19.17 18.73
N GLY A 104 12.50 -18.43 17.66
CA GLY A 104 12.53 -18.94 16.28
C GLY A 104 11.18 -18.99 15.60
N GLU A 105 10.13 -18.41 16.20
CA GLU A 105 8.80 -18.33 15.62
C GLU A 105 8.67 -17.13 14.67
N PHE A 106 7.91 -17.28 13.61
CA PHE A 106 7.61 -16.15 12.72
C PHE A 106 6.76 -15.10 13.41
N GLU A 107 7.14 -13.84 13.21
CA GLU A 107 6.39 -12.67 13.67
C GLU A 107 6.45 -11.52 12.65
N PRO A 108 5.44 -10.61 12.67
CA PRO A 108 5.48 -9.41 11.84
C PRO A 108 6.32 -8.32 12.50
N GLN A 109 6.98 -7.49 11.69
CA GLN A 109 7.58 -6.23 12.12
C GLN A 109 7.16 -5.12 11.15
N LEU A 110 6.61 -4.02 11.67
CA LEU A 110 6.11 -2.90 10.87
C LEU A 110 7.25 -2.24 10.08
N ILE A 111 7.07 -2.10 8.77
CA ILE A 111 8.01 -1.42 7.87
C ILE A 111 7.56 0.00 7.60
N GLU A 112 6.32 0.14 7.13
CA GLU A 112 5.69 1.40 6.79
C GLU A 112 4.17 1.27 6.86
N LEU A 113 3.51 2.42 6.83
CA LEU A 113 2.06 2.50 6.72
C LEU A 113 1.68 3.72 5.90
N GLN A 114 0.48 3.69 5.32
CA GLN A 114 -0.03 4.73 4.44
C GLN A 114 -1.52 4.95 4.68
N GLY A 115 -1.93 6.21 4.86
CA GLY A 115 -3.34 6.64 4.85
C GLY A 115 -3.85 6.87 3.42
N PHE A 116 -3.48 6.00 2.50
CA PHE A 116 -3.65 6.16 1.07
C PHE A 116 -4.04 4.83 0.41
N PRO A 117 -4.91 4.84 -0.61
CA PRO A 117 -5.36 3.61 -1.25
C PRO A 117 -4.25 2.94 -2.07
N SER A 118 -4.30 1.59 -2.15
CA SER A 118 -3.28 0.80 -2.83
C SER A 118 -3.91 -0.45 -3.46
N LEU A 119 -3.80 -0.60 -4.76
CA LEU A 119 -3.98 -1.82 -5.57
C LEU A 119 -5.19 -2.71 -5.20
N PHE A 120 -6.31 -2.15 -4.76
CA PHE A 120 -7.48 -2.91 -4.31
C PHE A 120 -8.07 -3.80 -5.41
N ALA A 121 -8.20 -3.28 -6.63
CA ALA A 121 -8.74 -4.04 -7.76
C ALA A 121 -7.75 -5.13 -8.21
N TYR A 122 -6.48 -4.76 -8.34
CA TYR A 122 -5.44 -5.67 -8.79
C TYR A 122 -5.22 -6.86 -7.85
N GLN A 123 -5.25 -6.67 -6.54
CA GLN A 123 -5.00 -7.76 -5.60
C GLN A 123 -6.06 -8.86 -5.65
N SER A 124 -7.33 -8.49 -5.76
CA SER A 124 -8.40 -9.45 -5.98
C SER A 124 -8.24 -10.21 -7.30
N TYR A 125 -7.87 -9.49 -8.35
CA TYR A 125 -7.62 -10.07 -9.68
C TYR A 125 -6.43 -11.03 -9.66
N LEU A 126 -5.27 -10.61 -9.13
CA LEU A 126 -4.08 -11.46 -9.04
C LEU A 126 -4.34 -12.73 -8.24
N SER A 127 -5.02 -12.61 -7.10
CA SER A 127 -5.39 -13.76 -6.27
C SER A 127 -6.25 -14.76 -7.04
N SER A 128 -7.18 -14.26 -7.87
CA SER A 128 -8.01 -15.12 -8.73
C SER A 128 -7.20 -15.86 -9.80
N LYS A 129 -6.14 -15.21 -10.34
CA LYS A 129 -5.23 -15.85 -11.31
C LYS A 129 -4.39 -16.94 -10.65
N PHE A 130 -3.86 -16.71 -9.45
CA PHE A 130 -3.20 -17.77 -8.69
C PHE A 130 -4.14 -18.96 -8.43
N LYS A 131 -5.39 -18.73 -8.04
CA LYS A 131 -6.37 -19.80 -7.82
C LYS A 131 -6.73 -20.55 -9.11
N LYS A 132 -6.74 -19.87 -10.25
CA LYS A 132 -7.08 -20.47 -11.53
C LYS A 132 -5.95 -21.36 -12.10
N HIS A 133 -4.71 -20.86 -12.03
CA HIS A 133 -3.56 -21.54 -12.64
C HIS A 133 -2.86 -22.53 -11.71
N PHE A 134 -3.01 -22.34 -10.41
CA PHE A 134 -2.37 -23.16 -9.39
C PHE A 134 -3.39 -23.65 -8.37
N ASN A 135 -3.10 -24.80 -7.79
CA ASN A 135 -3.95 -25.36 -6.75
C ASN A 135 -3.72 -24.64 -5.41
N VAL A 136 -4.49 -23.60 -5.13
CA VAL A 136 -4.56 -23.01 -3.78
C VAL A 136 -5.43 -23.91 -2.91
N GLN A 137 -4.86 -24.40 -1.81
CA GLN A 137 -5.49 -25.35 -0.92
C GLN A 137 -6.76 -24.76 -0.28
N LYS A 138 -7.82 -25.58 -0.11
CA LYS A 138 -9.02 -25.20 0.65
C LYS A 138 -8.64 -24.80 2.06
N GLY A 139 -9.40 -23.87 2.66
CA GLY A 139 -9.11 -23.37 4.00
C GLY A 139 -8.16 -22.16 4.03
N TYR A 140 -7.82 -21.59 2.86
CA TYR A 140 -7.04 -20.38 2.73
C TYR A 140 -7.77 -19.32 1.89
N SER A 141 -7.72 -18.06 2.33
CA SER A 141 -8.35 -16.93 1.64
C SER A 141 -7.46 -15.70 1.62
N GLU A 142 -7.52 -14.95 0.53
CA GLU A 142 -6.95 -13.61 0.39
C GLU A 142 -7.83 -12.52 1.02
N PHE A 143 -9.07 -12.86 1.33
CA PHE A 143 -10.04 -11.95 1.90
C PHE A 143 -10.21 -12.16 3.40
N PHE A 144 -10.71 -11.14 4.07
CA PHE A 144 -10.97 -11.12 5.52
C PHE A 144 -12.45 -10.84 5.80
N ASN A 145 -12.84 -10.91 7.07
CA ASN A 145 -14.19 -10.60 7.52
C ASN A 145 -15.29 -11.39 6.77
N ARG A 146 -15.00 -12.66 6.46
CA ARG A 146 -15.89 -13.57 5.71
C ARG A 146 -16.22 -13.11 4.29
N LEU A 147 -15.45 -12.20 3.74
CA LEU A 147 -15.59 -11.82 2.34
C LEU A 147 -15.17 -12.99 1.43
N ASN A 148 -15.85 -13.08 0.32
CA ASN A 148 -15.46 -13.86 -0.86
C ASN A 148 -15.36 -12.91 -2.06
N THR A 149 -15.01 -13.40 -3.23
CA THR A 149 -14.85 -12.56 -4.42
C THR A 149 -16.09 -11.70 -4.71
N MET A 150 -17.30 -12.28 -4.63
CA MET A 150 -18.53 -11.55 -4.94
C MET A 150 -18.81 -10.48 -3.88
N SER A 151 -18.79 -10.84 -2.59
CA SER A 151 -19.03 -9.89 -1.50
C SER A 151 -17.92 -8.82 -1.38
N TYR A 152 -16.67 -9.17 -1.72
CA TYR A 152 -15.60 -8.18 -1.84
C TYR A 152 -15.89 -7.15 -2.92
N MET A 153 -16.29 -7.58 -4.13
CA MET A 153 -16.65 -6.67 -5.22
C MET A 153 -17.79 -5.74 -4.84
N GLN A 154 -18.82 -6.27 -4.16
CA GLN A 154 -19.95 -5.46 -3.67
C GLN A 154 -19.54 -4.48 -2.57
N GLU A 155 -18.72 -4.91 -1.61
CA GLU A 155 -18.20 -4.07 -0.54
C GLU A 155 -17.38 -2.89 -1.08
N MET A 156 -16.47 -3.17 -2.01
CA MET A 156 -15.65 -2.14 -2.63
C MET A 156 -16.45 -1.19 -3.51
N GLN A 157 -17.45 -1.71 -4.24
CA GLN A 157 -18.38 -0.88 -4.99
C GLN A 157 -19.15 0.07 -4.08
N GLN A 158 -19.71 -0.45 -2.98
CA GLN A 158 -20.41 0.37 -2.00
C GLN A 158 -19.47 1.42 -1.40
N PHE A 159 -18.25 1.05 -1.06
CA PHE A 159 -17.26 1.97 -0.49
C PHE A 159 -16.89 3.10 -1.44
N PHE A 160 -16.59 2.80 -2.69
CA PHE A 160 -16.20 3.83 -3.67
C PHE A 160 -17.38 4.69 -4.12
N LEU A 161 -18.50 4.08 -4.44
CA LEU A 161 -19.63 4.80 -5.01
C LEU A 161 -20.52 5.45 -3.93
N ASN A 162 -20.75 4.78 -2.83
CA ASN A 162 -21.63 5.24 -1.72
C ASN A 162 -22.92 5.89 -2.21
N GLY A 163 -23.58 5.27 -3.19
CA GLY A 163 -24.82 5.76 -3.82
C GLY A 163 -24.62 6.66 -5.04
N SER A 164 -23.41 7.16 -5.31
CA SER A 164 -23.12 7.94 -6.52
C SER A 164 -23.10 7.05 -7.76
N HIS A 165 -23.43 7.64 -8.91
CA HIS A 165 -23.30 6.94 -10.18
C HIS A 165 -21.82 6.73 -10.52
N PRO A 166 -21.39 5.58 -11.11
CA PRO A 166 -20.00 5.33 -11.47
C PRO A 166 -19.34 6.44 -12.29
N LYS A 167 -20.05 7.07 -13.23
CA LYS A 167 -19.54 8.21 -14.02
C LYS A 167 -19.28 9.47 -13.20
N ASN A 168 -19.96 9.63 -12.04
CA ASN A 168 -19.77 10.78 -11.14
C ASN A 168 -18.68 10.50 -10.10
N THR A 169 -18.07 9.29 -10.12
CA THR A 169 -16.92 8.90 -9.31
C THR A 169 -15.72 8.70 -10.22
N ILE A 170 -14.63 9.39 -9.95
CA ILE A 170 -13.38 9.26 -10.74
C ILE A 170 -12.26 8.68 -9.92
N LEU A 171 -11.32 7.98 -10.58
CA LEU A 171 -9.99 7.70 -10.05
C LEU A 171 -9.07 8.82 -10.55
N LEU A 172 -8.61 9.68 -9.63
CA LEU A 172 -7.80 10.84 -9.98
C LEU A 172 -6.32 10.51 -9.92
N GLU A 173 -5.60 10.77 -11.01
CA GLU A 173 -4.15 10.61 -11.10
C GLU A 173 -3.57 11.57 -12.15
N ILE A 174 -2.25 11.75 -12.19
CA ILE A 174 -1.53 12.39 -13.28
C ILE A 174 -1.12 11.35 -14.32
N PHE A 175 -1.55 11.53 -15.57
CA PHE A 175 -1.29 10.58 -16.66
C PHE A 175 -1.50 9.11 -16.23
N PRO A 176 -2.73 8.74 -15.86
CA PRO A 176 -3.01 7.39 -15.33
C PRO A 176 -2.55 6.27 -16.27
N GLU A 177 -2.54 6.50 -17.58
CA GLU A 177 -2.06 5.56 -18.59
C GLU A 177 -0.54 5.32 -18.56
N LYS A 178 0.24 6.22 -17.91
CA LYS A 178 1.70 6.12 -17.78
C LYS A 178 2.17 5.62 -16.40
N GLN A 179 1.23 5.41 -15.48
CA GLN A 179 1.57 4.97 -14.14
C GLN A 179 1.96 3.49 -14.11
N LYS A 180 2.97 3.14 -13.31
CA LYS A 180 3.39 1.73 -13.13
C LYS A 180 2.27 0.85 -12.61
N THR A 181 1.31 1.42 -11.89
CA THR A 181 0.15 0.72 -11.31
C THR A 181 -1.11 0.80 -12.19
N ARG A 182 -1.01 1.18 -13.46
CA ARG A 182 -2.17 1.39 -14.36
C ARG A 182 -3.04 0.15 -14.57
N ILE A 183 -2.51 -1.03 -14.33
CA ILE A 183 -3.34 -2.25 -14.31
C ILE A 183 -4.43 -2.19 -13.22
N ASP A 184 -4.15 -1.63 -12.05
CA ASP A 184 -5.15 -1.43 -10.98
C ASP A 184 -6.23 -0.44 -11.42
N PHE A 185 -5.86 0.59 -12.20
CA PHE A 185 -6.79 1.58 -12.73
C PHE A 185 -7.70 1.00 -13.80
N ALA A 186 -7.14 0.20 -14.71
CA ALA A 186 -7.92 -0.52 -15.72
C ALA A 186 -8.91 -1.51 -15.08
N LEU A 187 -8.48 -2.23 -14.05
CA LEU A 187 -9.32 -3.12 -13.27
C LEU A 187 -10.39 -2.38 -12.46
N THR A 188 -10.06 -1.23 -11.87
CA THR A 188 -11.02 -0.35 -11.17
C THR A 188 -12.14 0.09 -12.10
N LYS A 189 -11.80 0.47 -13.33
CA LYS A 189 -12.78 0.79 -14.38
C LYS A 189 -13.63 -0.44 -14.76
N LYS A 190 -12.97 -1.59 -14.98
CA LYS A 190 -13.67 -2.84 -15.35
C LYS A 190 -14.64 -3.32 -14.28
N PHE A 191 -14.24 -3.27 -13.00
CA PHE A 191 -15.03 -3.83 -11.91
C PHE A 191 -16.13 -2.91 -11.40
N TRP A 192 -15.85 -1.62 -11.33
CA TRP A 192 -16.75 -0.66 -10.67
C TRP A 192 -17.21 0.49 -11.57
N GLY A 193 -16.76 0.54 -12.82
CA GLY A 193 -17.12 1.59 -13.78
C GLY A 193 -16.53 2.97 -13.46
N ILE A 194 -15.55 3.03 -12.55
CA ILE A 194 -14.89 4.28 -12.14
C ILE A 194 -13.82 4.64 -13.17
N GLU A 195 -13.96 5.81 -13.79
CA GLU A 195 -13.04 6.26 -14.83
C GLU A 195 -11.73 6.78 -14.25
N PRO A 196 -10.56 6.25 -14.69
CA PRO A 196 -9.28 6.89 -14.43
C PRO A 196 -9.20 8.21 -15.18
N LEU A 197 -9.10 9.32 -14.44
CA LEU A 197 -9.08 10.66 -14.99
C LEU A 197 -7.74 11.36 -14.67
N CYS A 198 -7.10 11.90 -15.72
CA CYS A 198 -5.94 12.77 -15.52
C CYS A 198 -6.36 14.08 -14.86
N VAL A 199 -5.63 14.53 -13.84
CA VAL A 199 -5.87 15.81 -13.15
C VAL A 199 -5.93 17.00 -14.10
N THR A 200 -5.22 16.96 -15.23
CA THR A 200 -5.25 18.00 -16.27
C THR A 200 -6.61 18.15 -16.99
N LYS A 201 -7.48 17.14 -16.87
CA LYS A 201 -8.83 17.15 -17.46
C LYS A 201 -9.89 17.65 -16.50
N LEU A 202 -9.54 17.94 -15.25
CA LEU A 202 -10.47 18.55 -14.31
C LEU A 202 -10.85 19.96 -14.74
N ARG A 203 -12.11 20.29 -14.49
CA ARG A 203 -12.68 21.62 -14.68
C ARG A 203 -13.50 21.98 -13.44
N LYS A 204 -13.65 23.28 -13.20
CA LYS A 204 -14.42 23.81 -12.06
C LYS A 204 -15.38 24.89 -12.51
N SER A 205 -16.58 24.89 -11.94
CA SER A 205 -17.60 25.95 -12.14
C SER A 205 -18.29 26.21 -10.79
N GLY A 206 -17.96 27.32 -10.15
CA GLY A 206 -18.30 27.54 -8.74
C GLY A 206 -17.62 26.47 -7.88
N ASP A 207 -18.38 25.79 -7.04
CA ASP A 207 -17.88 24.68 -6.19
C ASP A 207 -17.97 23.30 -6.87
N GLU A 208 -18.53 23.24 -8.08
CA GLU A 208 -18.71 21.99 -8.80
C GLU A 208 -17.44 21.62 -9.58
N LEU A 209 -16.87 20.44 -9.32
CA LEU A 209 -15.87 19.82 -10.17
C LEU A 209 -16.56 18.99 -11.26
N TYR A 210 -16.01 19.03 -12.47
CA TYR A 210 -16.51 18.24 -13.59
C TYR A 210 -15.39 17.87 -14.57
N TYR A 211 -15.69 16.96 -15.46
CA TYR A 211 -14.90 16.65 -16.65
C TYR A 211 -15.81 16.56 -17.87
N GLU A 212 -15.23 16.57 -19.05
CA GLU A 212 -15.96 16.43 -20.29
C GLU A 212 -15.70 15.06 -20.92
N GLN A 213 -16.77 14.37 -21.30
CA GLN A 213 -16.73 13.12 -22.04
C GLN A 213 -17.78 13.17 -23.16
N ASP A 214 -17.36 12.88 -24.40
CA ASP A 214 -18.23 12.89 -25.58
C ASP A 214 -19.02 14.20 -25.75
N GLY A 215 -18.38 15.33 -25.46
CA GLY A 215 -18.97 16.67 -25.50
C GLY A 215 -20.01 16.96 -24.42
N LYS A 216 -20.10 16.10 -23.39
CA LYS A 216 -21.01 16.29 -22.25
C LYS A 216 -20.24 16.58 -20.98
N LYS A 217 -20.71 17.59 -20.23
CA LYS A 217 -20.25 17.87 -18.88
C LYS A 217 -20.73 16.76 -17.93
N ILE A 218 -19.82 16.19 -17.17
CA ILE A 218 -20.09 15.15 -16.15
C ILE A 218 -19.61 15.67 -14.80
N THR A 219 -20.53 15.87 -13.88
CA THR A 219 -20.24 16.33 -12.51
C THR A 219 -19.51 15.25 -11.73
N ILE A 220 -18.49 15.65 -10.99
CA ILE A 220 -17.72 14.78 -10.11
C ILE A 220 -18.28 14.92 -8.69
N GLU A 221 -18.83 13.84 -8.17
CA GLU A 221 -19.35 13.76 -6.80
C GLU A 221 -18.33 13.15 -5.84
N ARG A 222 -17.48 12.22 -6.33
CA ARG A 222 -16.51 11.52 -5.53
C ARG A 222 -15.18 11.35 -6.26
N ILE A 223 -14.08 11.46 -5.51
CA ILE A 223 -12.71 11.37 -6.03
C ILE A 223 -11.99 10.23 -5.31
N TYR A 224 -11.81 9.11 -5.99
CA TYR A 224 -10.87 8.07 -5.57
C TYR A 224 -9.45 8.57 -5.84
N ASN A 225 -8.82 9.09 -4.79
CA ASN A 225 -7.56 9.81 -4.93
C ASN A 225 -6.37 8.85 -5.05
N ARG A 226 -5.67 8.94 -6.17
CA ARG A 226 -4.39 8.27 -6.42
C ARG A 226 -3.26 9.26 -6.69
N LEU A 227 -3.61 10.55 -6.81
CA LEU A 227 -2.66 11.63 -7.05
C LEU A 227 -1.87 11.94 -5.78
N ILE A 228 -0.55 12.02 -5.90
CA ILE A 228 0.38 12.41 -4.84
C ILE A 228 0.94 13.77 -5.18
N SER A 229 0.67 14.78 -4.34
CA SER A 229 1.07 16.17 -4.59
C SER A 229 2.59 16.32 -4.74
N ASP A 230 3.39 15.68 -3.89
CA ASP A 230 4.86 15.68 -3.99
C ASP A 230 5.37 15.13 -5.33
N ASP A 231 4.72 14.09 -5.86
CA ASP A 231 5.10 13.50 -7.16
C ASP A 231 4.76 14.45 -8.29
N LEU A 232 3.59 15.09 -8.19
CA LEU A 232 3.15 16.12 -9.13
C LEU A 232 4.17 17.27 -9.19
N ASP A 233 4.58 17.80 -8.05
CA ASP A 233 5.51 18.93 -7.98
C ASP A 233 6.92 18.56 -8.47
N ARG A 234 7.43 17.38 -8.13
CA ARG A 234 8.78 16.96 -8.53
C ARG A 234 8.89 16.61 -10.00
N ASN A 235 7.91 15.88 -10.52
CA ASN A 235 8.01 15.27 -11.84
C ASN A 235 7.18 16.00 -12.91
N PHE A 236 6.23 16.86 -12.50
CA PHE A 236 5.25 17.46 -13.38
C PHE A 236 5.01 18.95 -13.12
N SER A 237 5.97 19.63 -12.48
CA SER A 237 5.90 21.08 -12.14
C SER A 237 5.63 22.01 -13.33
N ASN A 238 5.99 21.59 -14.55
CA ASN A 238 5.76 22.37 -15.77
C ASN A 238 4.32 22.23 -16.32
N ILE A 239 3.49 21.38 -15.72
CA ILE A 239 2.12 21.16 -16.18
C ILE A 239 1.21 22.20 -15.53
N LYS A 240 0.52 22.95 -16.36
CA LYS A 240 -0.51 23.87 -15.90
C LYS A 240 -1.79 23.11 -15.62
N LEU A 241 -2.29 23.17 -14.39
CA LEU A 241 -3.59 22.69 -14.00
C LEU A 241 -4.62 23.82 -14.07
N ASP A 242 -5.82 23.50 -14.56
CA ASP A 242 -6.93 24.48 -14.64
C ASP A 242 -7.70 24.56 -13.31
N VAL A 243 -7.48 23.61 -12.40
CA VAL A 243 -8.13 23.52 -11.10
C VAL A 243 -7.08 23.41 -10.00
N ASP A 244 -7.16 24.27 -9.01
CA ASP A 244 -6.44 24.11 -7.75
C ASP A 244 -7.32 23.28 -6.79
N LEU A 245 -6.89 22.05 -6.52
CA LEU A 245 -7.61 21.13 -5.63
C LEU A 245 -7.61 21.56 -4.15
N LYS A 246 -6.84 22.59 -3.79
CA LYS A 246 -6.87 23.21 -2.45
C LYS A 246 -8.05 24.19 -2.30
N GLU A 247 -8.60 24.66 -3.40
CA GLU A 247 -9.82 25.46 -3.36
C GLU A 247 -11.02 24.60 -2.98
N PRO A 248 -11.98 25.15 -2.20
CA PRO A 248 -13.19 24.44 -1.84
C PRO A 248 -13.95 23.88 -3.06
N HIS A 249 -14.44 22.67 -2.95
CA HIS A 249 -15.29 22.02 -3.94
C HIS A 249 -16.26 21.04 -3.28
N SER A 250 -17.33 20.69 -4.00
CA SER A 250 -18.41 19.83 -3.50
C SER A 250 -18.10 18.33 -3.56
N ALA A 251 -17.11 17.92 -4.35
CA ALA A 251 -16.75 16.52 -4.49
C ALA A 251 -16.12 15.95 -3.20
N LYS A 252 -16.50 14.73 -2.83
CA LYS A 252 -15.99 14.03 -1.65
C LYS A 252 -14.73 13.24 -1.98
N TRP A 253 -13.72 13.36 -1.16
CA TRP A 253 -12.49 12.58 -1.27
C TRP A 253 -12.66 11.14 -0.77
N ILE A 254 -11.95 10.22 -1.43
CA ILE A 254 -11.64 8.86 -1.04
C ILE A 254 -10.18 8.60 -1.45
N SER A 255 -9.16 8.74 -0.73
CA SER A 255 -8.85 9.26 0.56
C SER A 255 -8.51 10.75 0.46
N HIS A 256 -8.79 11.54 1.50
CA HIS A 256 -8.41 12.95 1.52
C HIS A 256 -6.88 13.12 1.44
N PRO A 257 -6.34 14.07 0.63
CA PRO A 257 -4.90 14.19 0.38
C PRO A 257 -4.04 14.33 1.65
N ASN A 258 -4.52 15.00 2.68
CA ASN A 258 -3.78 15.20 3.92
C ASN A 258 -3.43 13.88 4.64
N TRP A 259 -4.26 12.85 4.51
CA TRP A 259 -4.03 11.55 5.15
C TRP A 259 -2.84 10.79 4.60
N PHE A 260 -2.44 11.09 3.37
CA PHE A 260 -1.19 10.61 2.79
C PHE A 260 0.03 11.02 3.63
N TYR A 261 0.02 12.24 4.17
CA TYR A 261 1.09 12.76 5.02
C TYR A 261 0.95 12.32 6.47
N ARG A 262 -0.28 12.37 7.03
CA ARG A 262 -0.53 12.07 8.44
C ARG A 262 -0.19 10.63 8.80
N VAL A 263 -0.61 9.68 7.96
CA VAL A 263 -0.34 8.25 8.12
C VAL A 263 0.76 7.87 7.13
N SER A 264 1.98 8.03 7.56
CA SER A 264 3.20 7.86 6.77
C SER A 264 4.38 7.51 7.68
N LYS A 265 5.61 7.59 7.18
CA LYS A 265 6.82 7.48 8.01
C LYS A 265 6.82 8.48 9.17
N PHE A 266 6.19 9.66 8.98
CA PHE A 266 6.07 10.67 10.03
C PHE A 266 5.43 10.12 11.30
N SER A 267 4.39 9.33 11.19
CA SER A 267 3.66 8.82 12.36
C SER A 267 4.28 7.58 13.02
N LEU A 268 5.34 6.99 12.45
CA LEU A 268 6.00 5.81 13.02
C LEU A 268 6.40 5.95 14.50
N PRO A 269 6.94 7.10 14.98
CA PRO A 269 7.30 7.27 16.38
C PRO A 269 6.13 7.19 17.36
N PHE A 270 4.89 7.37 16.90
CA PHE A 270 3.71 7.35 17.76
C PHE A 270 3.24 5.94 18.10
N PHE A 271 3.57 4.96 17.25
CA PHE A 271 3.12 3.58 17.42
C PHE A 271 4.06 2.81 18.34
N LYS A 272 3.51 2.11 19.33
CA LYS A 272 4.28 1.33 20.32
C LYS A 272 3.67 -0.07 20.44
N SER A 273 4.44 -1.08 20.06
CA SER A 273 4.07 -2.49 20.19
C SER A 273 5.34 -3.33 19.99
N LYS A 274 5.37 -4.57 20.46
CA LYS A 274 6.48 -5.51 20.17
C LYS A 274 6.67 -5.81 18.68
N TYR A 275 5.66 -5.50 17.87
CA TYR A 275 5.68 -5.69 16.42
C TYR A 275 6.02 -4.41 15.64
N ILE A 276 6.38 -3.34 16.35
CA ILE A 276 6.68 -2.05 15.77
C ILE A 276 8.09 -1.66 16.18
N PRO A 277 9.06 -1.63 15.25
CA PRO A 277 10.42 -1.24 15.57
C PRO A 277 10.47 0.16 16.14
N GLU A 278 11.29 0.33 17.17
CA GLU A 278 11.50 1.66 17.76
C GLU A 278 11.92 2.65 16.67
N SER A 279 11.20 3.76 16.63
CA SER A 279 11.40 4.85 15.66
C SER A 279 11.38 6.17 16.39
N ASN A 280 12.34 7.04 16.16
CA ASN A 280 12.43 8.36 16.74
C ASN A 280 12.90 9.37 15.69
N TYR A 281 12.41 10.61 15.76
CA TYR A 281 12.94 11.66 14.90
C TYR A 281 14.41 11.92 15.21
N LEU A 282 15.20 12.17 14.17
CA LEU A 282 16.64 12.40 14.37
C LEU A 282 16.91 13.61 15.26
N SER A 283 16.07 14.64 15.19
CA SER A 283 16.14 15.85 16.03
C SER A 283 15.85 15.61 17.52
N GLU A 284 15.25 14.47 17.90
CA GLU A 284 14.90 14.14 19.29
C GLU A 284 16.01 13.39 20.05
N PHE A 285 17.06 12.98 19.34
CA PHE A 285 18.19 12.31 19.99
C PHE A 285 19.09 13.33 20.69
N ALA A 286 19.14 13.30 22.02
CA ALA A 286 20.12 14.06 22.79
C ALA A 286 21.56 13.59 22.52
N LYS A 287 21.74 12.29 22.27
CA LYS A 287 22.97 11.65 21.83
C LYS A 287 22.59 10.57 20.83
N VAL A 288 23.18 10.64 19.64
CA VAL A 288 23.01 9.62 18.62
C VAL A 288 23.45 8.23 19.12
N PRO A 289 22.72 7.15 18.81
CA PRO A 289 23.11 5.80 19.17
C PRO A 289 24.51 5.45 18.68
N GLU A 290 25.27 4.70 19.47
CA GLU A 290 26.63 4.26 19.09
C GLU A 290 26.58 3.06 18.11
N ASP A 291 25.49 2.28 18.15
CA ASP A 291 25.25 1.07 17.35
C ASP A 291 24.45 1.39 16.05
N LEU A 292 24.91 2.37 15.28
CA LEU A 292 24.23 2.85 14.06
C LEU A 292 23.97 1.76 13.02
N GLU A 293 24.77 0.71 12.97
CA GLU A 293 24.57 -0.48 12.13
C GLU A 293 23.24 -1.19 12.39
N ASN A 294 22.63 -0.96 13.57
CA ASN A 294 21.32 -1.50 13.95
C ASN A 294 20.15 -0.56 13.64
N TYR A 295 20.40 0.49 12.87
CA TYR A 295 19.39 1.47 12.49
C TYR A 295 19.28 1.63 10.97
N VAL A 296 18.13 2.14 10.56
CA VAL A 296 17.84 2.61 9.21
C VAL A 296 17.49 4.10 9.32
N LEU A 297 18.15 4.91 8.51
CA LEU A 297 17.84 6.34 8.38
C LEU A 297 16.82 6.53 7.26
N LYS A 298 15.71 7.19 7.57
CA LYS A 298 14.61 7.40 6.63
C LYS A 298 14.25 8.88 6.56
N PRO A 299 14.30 9.53 5.38
CA PRO A 299 13.68 10.82 5.19
C PRO A 299 12.15 10.67 5.31
N LEU A 300 11.49 11.61 5.98
CA LEU A 300 10.04 11.59 6.21
C LEU A 300 9.26 11.75 4.90
N PHE A 301 9.70 12.67 4.06
CA PHE A 301 9.04 13.04 2.80
C PHE A 301 9.76 12.41 1.61
N SER A 302 9.67 11.08 1.50
CA SER A 302 10.23 10.33 0.38
C SER A 302 9.40 9.08 0.10
N PHE A 303 9.40 8.63 -1.17
CA PHE A 303 8.60 7.51 -1.65
C PHE A 303 9.49 6.40 -2.24
N ALA A 304 8.94 5.21 -2.33
CA ALA A 304 9.58 4.05 -2.96
C ALA A 304 11.02 3.75 -2.45
N GLY A 305 11.28 4.06 -1.18
CA GLY A 305 12.59 3.85 -0.57
C GLY A 305 13.66 4.89 -0.93
N ALA A 306 13.30 5.97 -1.64
CA ALA A 306 14.25 7.04 -1.99
C ALA A 306 14.87 7.64 -0.71
N GLY A 307 16.20 7.78 -0.70
CA GLY A 307 16.95 8.36 0.41
C GLY A 307 17.03 7.50 1.68
N VAL A 308 16.46 6.31 1.70
CA VAL A 308 16.59 5.37 2.83
C VAL A 308 18.00 4.79 2.87
N LYS A 309 18.68 4.91 4.00
CA LYS A 309 20.01 4.33 4.23
C LYS A 309 19.93 3.21 5.26
N ILE A 310 20.39 2.02 4.89
CA ILE A 310 20.39 0.82 5.73
C ILE A 310 21.66 0.71 6.55
N ASP A 311 22.80 1.07 5.99
CA ASP A 311 24.11 1.04 6.63
C ASP A 311 24.46 2.48 7.02
N VAL A 312 23.86 2.94 8.12
CA VAL A 312 23.98 4.33 8.59
C VAL A 312 25.33 4.56 9.23
N THR A 313 26.00 5.63 8.85
CA THR A 313 27.27 6.08 9.43
C THR A 313 27.08 7.43 10.15
N LYS A 314 28.03 7.77 11.03
CA LYS A 314 28.05 9.07 11.68
C LYS A 314 28.15 10.21 10.65
N GLN A 315 28.95 10.02 9.58
CA GLN A 315 29.07 10.99 8.50
C GLN A 315 27.76 11.26 7.78
N ASP A 316 26.92 10.24 7.62
CA ASP A 316 25.57 10.40 7.05
C ASP A 316 24.73 11.34 7.90
N LEU A 317 24.76 11.16 9.22
CA LEU A 317 23.99 11.97 10.17
C LEU A 317 24.54 13.41 10.23
N ASP A 318 25.86 13.57 10.29
CA ASP A 318 26.52 14.88 10.33
C ASP A 318 26.27 15.72 9.06
N SER A 319 25.92 15.07 7.95
CA SER A 319 25.60 15.74 6.68
C SER A 319 24.17 16.29 6.59
N ILE A 320 23.28 15.89 7.52
CA ILE A 320 21.86 16.28 7.52
C ILE A 320 21.72 17.69 8.12
N LYS A 321 21.08 18.58 7.35
CA LYS A 321 20.87 19.99 7.76
C LYS A 321 19.51 20.21 8.44
N ASP A 322 18.56 19.31 8.19
CA ASP A 322 17.16 19.35 8.63
C ASP A 322 16.77 18.06 9.36
N PRO A 323 17.38 17.77 10.54
CA PRO A 323 17.21 16.51 11.26
C PRO A 323 15.75 16.24 11.70
N GLU A 324 14.91 17.26 11.77
CA GLU A 324 13.47 17.17 12.04
C GLU A 324 12.70 16.45 10.91
N ASN A 325 13.29 16.35 9.71
CA ASN A 325 12.70 15.68 8.55
C ASN A 325 13.26 14.26 8.32
N TYR A 326 13.97 13.74 9.30
CA TYR A 326 14.51 12.38 9.28
C TYR A 326 14.14 11.60 10.53
N LEU A 327 14.06 10.29 10.38
CA LEU A 327 13.94 9.39 11.52
C LEU A 327 14.98 8.27 11.46
N LEU A 328 15.40 7.83 12.66
CA LEU A 328 16.11 6.60 12.87
C LEU A 328 15.13 5.54 13.36
N GLN A 329 15.06 4.42 12.66
CA GLN A 329 14.26 3.26 13.03
C GLN A 329 15.17 2.06 13.29
N ARG A 330 14.88 1.26 14.32
CA ARG A 330 15.56 -0.02 14.53
C ARG A 330 15.44 -0.88 13.27
N LYS A 331 16.59 -1.45 12.87
CA LYS A 331 16.70 -2.29 11.68
C LYS A 331 15.93 -3.59 11.86
N ILE A 332 15.17 -3.95 10.83
CA ILE A 332 14.41 -5.19 10.79
C ILE A 332 15.22 -6.25 10.09
N ALA A 333 15.44 -7.38 10.75
CA ALA A 333 16.07 -8.54 10.16
C ALA A 333 15.02 -9.43 9.48
N TYR A 334 14.92 -9.32 8.15
CA TYR A 334 14.04 -10.20 7.38
C TYR A 334 14.49 -11.65 7.46
N GLU A 335 13.54 -12.53 7.72
CA GLU A 335 13.79 -13.98 7.66
C GLU A 335 13.29 -14.55 6.34
N PRO A 336 14.07 -15.39 5.65
CA PRO A 336 13.59 -16.19 4.54
C PRO A 336 12.49 -17.15 5.01
N CYS A 337 11.24 -16.79 4.78
CA CYS A 337 10.07 -17.47 5.34
C CYS A 337 9.33 -18.34 4.34
N ILE A 338 9.70 -18.27 3.05
CA ILE A 338 9.18 -19.11 1.96
C ILE A 338 10.35 -19.86 1.35
N LYS A 339 10.11 -21.09 0.92
CA LYS A 339 11.05 -21.87 0.11
C LYS A 339 10.50 -22.05 -1.30
N ASP A 340 11.33 -21.81 -2.32
CA ASP A 340 11.01 -22.15 -3.70
C ASP A 340 11.07 -23.66 -3.96
N ILE A 341 10.92 -24.07 -5.23
CA ILE A 341 10.99 -25.46 -5.67
C ILE A 341 12.38 -26.11 -5.46
N ASN A 342 13.44 -25.30 -5.36
CA ASN A 342 14.81 -25.74 -5.13
C ASN A 342 15.19 -25.74 -3.63
N GLY A 343 14.26 -25.31 -2.76
CA GLY A 343 14.49 -25.19 -1.31
C GLY A 343 15.19 -23.89 -0.89
N GLU A 344 15.42 -22.96 -1.82
CA GLU A 344 16.04 -21.67 -1.55
C GLU A 344 15.08 -20.71 -0.83
N GLY A 345 15.63 -19.94 0.09
CA GLY A 345 14.86 -19.05 0.95
C GLY A 345 14.46 -17.74 0.27
N ILE A 346 13.21 -17.31 0.49
CA ILE A 346 12.64 -16.08 -0.02
C ILE A 346 12.07 -15.27 1.15
N LYS A 347 12.40 -13.98 1.20
CA LYS A 347 11.85 -12.99 2.15
C LYS A 347 10.47 -12.54 1.69
N CYS A 348 9.65 -12.13 2.66
CA CYS A 348 8.29 -11.69 2.37
C CYS A 348 7.94 -10.42 3.16
N GLU A 349 7.25 -9.51 2.50
CA GLU A 349 6.42 -8.47 3.11
C GLU A 349 4.95 -8.74 2.84
N ILE A 350 4.12 -8.40 3.83
CA ILE A 350 2.66 -8.49 3.71
C ILE A 350 2.08 -7.12 4.02
N ARG A 351 1.33 -6.57 3.07
CA ARG A 351 0.55 -5.34 3.21
C ARG A 351 -0.89 -5.67 3.51
N MET A 352 -1.37 -5.23 4.65
CA MET A 352 -2.77 -5.37 5.05
C MET A 352 -3.57 -4.18 4.54
N LEU A 353 -4.66 -4.41 3.80
CA LEU A 353 -5.43 -3.38 3.11
C LEU A 353 -6.80 -3.20 3.77
N TYR A 354 -6.99 -2.02 4.33
CA TYR A 354 -8.21 -1.61 5.03
C TYR A 354 -8.95 -0.54 4.25
N ILE A 355 -10.28 -0.59 4.33
CA ILE A 355 -11.16 0.53 4.03
C ILE A 355 -11.81 1.03 5.32
N TRP A 356 -12.12 2.30 5.38
CA TRP A 356 -12.80 2.89 6.53
C TRP A 356 -14.05 3.65 6.07
N PRO A 357 -15.19 2.97 5.90
CA PRO A 357 -16.43 3.59 5.45
C PRO A 357 -16.86 4.75 6.36
N GLU A 358 -17.45 5.80 5.78
CA GLU A 358 -17.78 7.07 6.42
C GLU A 358 -18.52 6.90 7.76
N ASN A 359 -19.42 5.93 7.86
CA ASN A 359 -20.25 5.68 9.04
C ASN A 359 -19.72 4.55 9.95
N ALA A 360 -18.53 3.99 9.66
CA ALA A 360 -17.99 2.89 10.46
C ALA A 360 -17.13 3.42 11.60
N SER A 361 -17.27 2.89 12.81
CA SER A 361 -16.43 3.23 13.97
C SER A 361 -15.02 2.65 13.89
N ASN A 362 -14.81 1.61 13.07
CA ASN A 362 -13.54 0.93 12.86
C ASN A 362 -13.30 0.65 11.38
N PRO A 363 -12.04 0.66 10.94
CA PRO A 363 -11.71 0.24 9.59
C PRO A 363 -11.95 -1.26 9.42
N LYS A 364 -12.28 -1.65 8.20
CA LYS A 364 -12.53 -3.03 7.80
C LYS A 364 -11.35 -3.54 6.98
N LEU A 365 -10.67 -4.56 7.46
CA LEU A 365 -9.67 -5.28 6.68
C LEU A 365 -10.38 -6.04 5.55
N VAL A 366 -10.03 -5.78 4.30
CA VAL A 366 -10.72 -6.39 3.15
C VAL A 366 -9.86 -7.39 2.39
N THR A 367 -8.58 -7.06 2.17
CA THR A 367 -7.65 -7.91 1.44
C THR A 367 -6.20 -7.61 1.83
N ASN A 368 -5.25 -8.13 1.09
CA ASN A 368 -3.82 -7.96 1.31
C ASN A 368 -3.05 -7.93 0.00
N LEU A 369 -1.78 -7.56 0.09
CA LEU A 369 -0.77 -7.69 -0.94
C LEU A 369 0.46 -8.34 -0.32
N ALA A 370 1.15 -9.20 -1.04
CA ALA A 370 2.46 -9.70 -0.66
C ALA A 370 3.54 -9.21 -1.62
N ARG A 371 4.75 -9.04 -1.13
CA ARG A 371 5.96 -8.78 -1.93
C ARG A 371 7.02 -9.80 -1.56
N LEU A 372 7.61 -10.42 -2.56
CA LEU A 372 8.67 -11.42 -2.39
C LEU A 372 10.01 -10.86 -2.84
N SER A 373 11.07 -11.18 -2.11
CA SER A 373 12.42 -10.68 -2.36
C SER A 373 13.49 -11.67 -1.95
N ARG A 374 14.61 -11.66 -2.68
CA ARG A 374 15.88 -12.33 -2.30
C ARG A 374 16.98 -11.32 -2.02
N GLY A 375 16.86 -10.11 -2.55
CA GLY A 375 17.83 -9.03 -2.41
C GLY A 375 17.98 -8.50 -0.99
N LYS A 376 18.87 -7.54 -0.83
CA LYS A 376 19.13 -6.84 0.45
C LYS A 376 17.90 -5.99 0.87
N MET A 377 17.18 -5.45 -0.12
CA MET A 377 15.92 -4.72 0.04
C MET A 377 14.83 -5.32 -0.86
N ILE A 378 13.57 -5.04 -0.52
CA ILE A 378 12.40 -5.52 -1.32
C ILE A 378 12.21 -4.72 -2.63
N GLY A 379 12.81 -3.54 -2.77
CA GLY A 379 12.71 -2.73 -3.99
C GLY A 379 13.11 -3.48 -5.28
N VAL A 380 12.47 -3.11 -6.39
CA VAL A 380 12.67 -3.74 -7.72
C VAL A 380 14.15 -3.77 -8.12
N ASP A 381 14.90 -2.69 -7.84
CA ASP A 381 16.30 -2.57 -8.24
C ASP A 381 17.23 -3.60 -7.57
N TYR A 382 16.89 -4.04 -6.36
CA TYR A 382 17.65 -5.05 -5.61
C TYR A 382 17.29 -6.49 -5.99
N ASN A 383 16.27 -6.67 -6.85
CA ASN A 383 15.71 -7.98 -7.18
C ASN A 383 15.70 -8.32 -8.67
N LYS A 384 16.24 -7.45 -9.55
CA LYS A 384 16.18 -7.58 -11.02
C LYS A 384 16.71 -8.92 -11.56
N ASN A 385 17.68 -9.53 -10.88
CA ASN A 385 18.37 -10.73 -11.33
C ASN A 385 17.91 -12.01 -10.58
N PHE A 386 16.82 -11.94 -9.84
CA PHE A 386 16.31 -13.07 -9.07
C PHE A 386 14.94 -13.54 -9.61
N ASP A 387 14.73 -14.84 -9.50
CA ASP A 387 13.44 -15.49 -9.66
C ASP A 387 12.70 -15.58 -8.33
N TRP A 388 11.41 -15.85 -8.37
CA TRP A 388 10.53 -15.98 -7.22
C TRP A 388 10.42 -14.68 -6.39
N VAL A 389 10.50 -13.55 -7.07
CA VAL A 389 10.44 -12.20 -6.49
C VAL A 389 9.41 -11.35 -7.21
N GLY A 390 8.90 -10.31 -6.53
CA GLY A 390 7.93 -9.37 -7.11
C GLY A 390 6.63 -9.28 -6.32
N GLY A 391 5.60 -8.72 -6.95
CA GLY A 391 4.26 -8.62 -6.39
C GLY A 391 3.56 -9.98 -6.32
N SER A 392 2.84 -10.23 -5.24
CA SER A 392 2.14 -11.47 -4.99
C SER A 392 0.90 -11.25 -4.11
N SER A 393 0.22 -12.33 -3.77
CA SER A 393 -0.91 -12.36 -2.84
C SER A 393 -0.63 -13.29 -1.67
N ALA A 394 -1.08 -12.94 -0.47
CA ALA A 394 -1.05 -13.85 0.65
C ALA A 394 -2.43 -14.48 0.87
N PHE A 395 -2.44 -15.79 1.06
CA PHE A 395 -3.60 -16.57 1.43
C PHE A 395 -3.50 -16.95 2.90
N PHE A 396 -4.43 -16.46 3.68
CA PHE A 396 -4.49 -16.64 5.13
C PHE A 396 -5.39 -17.82 5.47
N GLU A 397 -4.94 -18.63 6.42
CA GLU A 397 -5.74 -19.72 6.95
C GLU A 397 -7.09 -19.20 7.45
N THR A 398 -8.16 -19.80 6.95
CA THR A 398 -9.55 -19.57 7.42
C THR A 398 -9.85 -20.50 8.58
N ASN A 399 -10.63 -20.04 9.53
CA ASN A 399 -11.03 -20.87 10.67
C ASN A 399 -11.98 -21.98 10.26
#